data_246de48ac088aa73d3e6ba06399d2a07
#
_entry.id   246de48ac088aa73d3e6ba06399d2a07
#
_cell.length_a   1.000
_cell.length_b   1.000
_cell.length_c   1.000
_cell.angle_alpha   90.00
_cell.angle_beta   90.00
_cell.angle_gamma   90.00
#
_symmetry.space_group_name_H-M   'P 1'
#
loop_
_entity.id
_entity.type
_entity.pdbx_description
1 polymer ?
#
loop_
_entity_poly.entity_id
_entity_poly.type
_entity_poly.pdbx_seq_one_letter_code
_entity_poly.pdbx_strand_id
1 'polypeptide(L)'
;MRKRKENMDNLTRIIRSEISKQYRSVRQFAFAVGVPLSTVNSALHNGVGGSSFDTVLQMCKALGIKALGDDAAFYLTENTEELLTRYAMLDDYGRHTINAVMRVEYERCTEANTPEVGHGSVNI
;
A
#
# COMPACT_ATOMS: atom_id res chain seq x y z
N MET A 1 -17.96 -8.27 -0.74
CA MET A 1 -17.05 -9.31 -0.51
C MET A 1 -15.83 -9.20 -1.36
N ARG A 2 -15.96 -9.14 -2.64
CA ARG A 2 -14.80 -9.09 -3.50
C ARG A 2 -13.95 -7.88 -3.24
N LYS A 3 -14.57 -6.75 -3.01
CA LYS A 3 -13.85 -5.54 -2.73
C LYS A 3 -13.03 -5.63 -1.46
N ARG A 4 -13.60 -6.21 -0.42
CA ARG A 4 -12.91 -6.39 0.82
C ARG A 4 -11.71 -7.32 0.65
N LYS A 5 -11.89 -8.38 -0.13
CA LYS A 5 -10.81 -9.32 -0.37
C LYS A 5 -9.68 -8.65 -1.13
N GLU A 6 -10.02 -7.81 -2.08
CA GLU A 6 -8.99 -7.09 -2.83
C GLU A 6 -8.20 -6.17 -1.92
N ASN A 7 -8.87 -5.52 -0.97
CA ASN A 7 -8.18 -4.65 -0.05
C ASN A 7 -7.22 -5.42 0.85
N MET A 8 -7.64 -6.61 1.28
CA MET A 8 -6.77 -7.42 2.11
C MET A 8 -5.56 -7.91 1.33
N ASP A 9 -5.77 -8.28 0.07
CA ASP A 9 -4.67 -8.70 -0.77
C ASP A 9 -3.69 -7.55 -0.98
N ASN A 10 -4.23 -6.35 -1.08
CA ASN A 10 -3.40 -5.17 -1.26
C ASN A 10 -2.52 -4.93 -0.03
N LEU A 11 -3.10 -5.04 1.15
CA LEU A 11 -2.35 -4.87 2.37
C LEU A 11 -1.27 -5.95 2.51
N THR A 12 -1.61 -7.19 2.16
CA THR A 12 -0.63 -8.27 2.20
C THR A 12 0.55 -7.94 1.30
N ARG A 13 0.27 -7.42 0.12
CA ARG A 13 1.31 -7.07 -0.83
C ARG A 13 2.20 -5.95 -0.29
N ILE A 14 1.58 -4.96 0.34
CA ILE A 14 2.32 -3.85 0.92
C ILE A 14 3.21 -4.35 2.05
N ILE A 15 2.68 -5.19 2.92
CA ILE A 15 3.44 -5.74 4.04
C ILE A 15 4.63 -6.54 3.51
N ARG A 16 4.39 -7.39 2.51
CA ARG A 16 5.46 -8.20 1.94
C ARG A 16 6.56 -7.31 1.34
N SER A 17 6.16 -6.27 0.64
CA SER A 17 7.11 -5.35 0.04
C SER A 17 7.93 -4.62 1.10
N GLU A 18 7.29 -4.17 2.17
CA GLU A 18 7.99 -3.44 3.21
C GLU A 18 8.95 -4.34 4.00
N ILE A 19 8.57 -5.60 4.19
CA ILE A 19 9.50 -6.55 4.82
C ILE A 19 10.75 -6.68 3.97
N SER A 20 10.58 -6.83 2.65
CA SER A 20 11.71 -6.97 1.75
C SER A 20 12.62 -5.76 1.78
N LYS A 21 12.04 -4.58 1.93
CA LYS A 21 12.85 -3.36 1.96
C LYS A 21 13.58 -3.15 3.27
N GLN A 22 12.96 -3.54 4.37
CA GLN A 22 13.48 -3.19 5.69
C GLN A 22 14.23 -4.30 6.39
N TYR A 23 14.00 -5.55 6.01
CA TYR A 23 14.60 -6.70 6.69
C TYR A 23 15.25 -7.63 5.69
N ARG A 24 16.24 -8.38 6.17
CA ARG A 24 16.93 -9.32 5.33
C ARG A 24 16.07 -10.50 4.95
N SER A 25 15.18 -10.90 5.83
CA SER A 25 14.36 -12.07 5.61
C SER A 25 13.09 -11.96 6.43
N VAL A 26 12.10 -12.77 6.07
CA VAL A 26 10.88 -12.85 6.85
C VAL A 26 11.16 -13.34 8.25
N ARG A 27 12.13 -14.25 8.38
CA ARG A 27 12.51 -14.77 9.68
C ARG A 27 13.02 -13.65 10.59
N GLN A 28 13.87 -12.78 10.05
CA GLN A 28 14.36 -11.66 10.85
C GLN A 28 13.25 -10.71 11.24
N PHE A 29 12.33 -10.46 10.33
CA PHE A 29 11.19 -9.61 10.63
C PHE A 29 10.35 -10.22 11.76
N ALA A 30 10.04 -11.51 11.64
CA ALA A 30 9.25 -12.19 12.65
C ALA A 30 9.89 -12.09 14.03
N PHE A 31 11.20 -12.31 14.06
CA PHE A 31 11.94 -12.24 15.33
C PHE A 31 11.89 -10.83 15.90
N ALA A 32 12.10 -9.81 15.06
CA ALA A 32 12.13 -8.44 15.52
C ALA A 32 10.78 -7.97 16.05
N VAL A 33 9.70 -8.46 15.43
CA VAL A 33 8.37 -8.01 15.81
C VAL A 33 7.79 -8.87 16.94
N GLY A 34 8.37 -10.01 17.21
CA GLY A 34 7.87 -10.87 18.27
C GLY A 34 6.69 -11.71 17.87
N VAL A 35 6.53 -11.98 16.59
CA VAL A 35 5.46 -12.83 16.07
C VAL A 35 6.08 -14.12 15.57
N PRO A 36 5.50 -15.28 15.86
CA PRO A 36 6.08 -16.53 15.38
C PRO A 36 6.23 -16.55 13.86
N LEU A 37 7.34 -17.10 13.40
CA LEU A 37 7.60 -17.16 11.97
C LEU A 37 6.48 -17.86 11.21
N SER A 38 5.94 -18.92 11.78
CA SER A 38 4.85 -19.63 11.11
C SER A 38 3.62 -18.75 10.94
N THR A 39 3.37 -17.88 11.90
CA THR A 39 2.24 -16.98 11.83
C THR A 39 2.47 -15.95 10.74
N VAL A 40 3.69 -15.40 10.66
CA VAL A 40 3.99 -14.42 9.61
C VAL A 40 3.90 -15.07 8.24
N ASN A 41 4.50 -16.25 8.08
CA ASN A 41 4.46 -16.94 6.80
C ASN A 41 3.04 -17.26 6.37
N SER A 42 2.22 -17.69 7.32
CA SER A 42 0.83 -18.02 7.03
C SER A 42 0.08 -16.77 6.57
N ALA A 43 0.31 -15.65 7.24
CA ALA A 43 -0.33 -14.39 6.87
C ALA A 43 0.08 -13.94 5.47
N LEU A 44 1.36 -14.07 5.15
CA LEU A 44 1.84 -13.64 3.84
C LEU A 44 1.39 -14.56 2.74
N HIS A 45 1.24 -15.84 3.05
CA HIS A 45 0.85 -16.81 2.04
C HIS A 45 -0.66 -16.80 1.79
N ASN A 46 -1.46 -16.73 2.85
CA ASN A 46 -2.90 -16.83 2.75
C ASN A 46 -3.60 -15.48 2.77
N GLY A 47 -2.87 -14.41 3.01
CA GLY A 47 -3.47 -13.09 3.14
C GLY A 47 -3.65 -12.73 4.60
N VAL A 48 -3.40 -11.47 4.94
CA VAL A 48 -3.48 -11.05 6.33
C VAL A 48 -4.92 -11.05 6.86
N GLY A 49 -5.89 -11.17 5.97
CA GLY A 49 -7.28 -11.23 6.40
C GLY A 49 -7.60 -12.42 7.28
N GLY A 50 -6.79 -13.47 7.18
CA GLY A 50 -6.98 -14.65 8.03
C GLY A 50 -6.26 -14.58 9.36
N SER A 51 -5.51 -13.51 9.60
CA SER A 51 -4.75 -13.38 10.83
C SER A 51 -5.53 -12.57 11.83
N SER A 52 -5.14 -12.66 13.10
CA SER A 52 -5.81 -11.85 14.12
C SER A 52 -5.49 -10.38 13.89
N PHE A 53 -6.40 -9.53 14.29
CA PHE A 53 -6.21 -8.10 14.15
C PHE A 53 -4.94 -7.64 14.87
N ASP A 54 -4.72 -8.17 16.06
CA ASP A 54 -3.54 -7.78 16.84
C ASP A 54 -2.25 -8.09 16.11
N THR A 55 -2.18 -9.25 15.46
CA THR A 55 -1.00 -9.64 14.71
C THR A 55 -0.76 -8.70 13.55
N VAL A 56 -1.82 -8.41 12.80
CA VAL A 56 -1.70 -7.52 11.65
C VAL A 56 -1.27 -6.13 12.11
N LEU A 57 -1.85 -5.65 13.20
CA LEU A 57 -1.51 -4.35 13.74
C LEU A 57 -0.06 -4.27 14.16
N GLN A 58 0.44 -5.34 14.83
CA GLN A 58 1.83 -5.41 15.23
C GLN A 58 2.76 -5.33 14.03
N MET A 59 2.44 -6.09 12.99
CA MET A 59 3.26 -6.08 11.78
C MET A 59 3.27 -4.72 11.12
N CYS A 60 2.10 -4.10 11.00
CA CYS A 60 2.00 -2.79 10.37
C CYS A 60 2.77 -1.74 11.15
N LYS A 61 2.67 -1.77 12.47
CA LYS A 61 3.39 -0.81 13.28
C LYS A 61 4.90 -0.96 13.13
N ALA A 62 5.36 -2.18 13.10
CA ALA A 62 6.79 -2.45 12.96
C ALA A 62 7.32 -1.97 11.60
N LEU A 63 6.48 -1.99 10.59
CA LEU A 63 6.89 -1.61 9.25
C LEU A 63 6.61 -0.15 8.94
N GLY A 64 5.95 0.56 9.83
CA GLY A 64 5.62 1.96 9.61
C GLY A 64 4.45 2.16 8.66
N ILE A 65 3.57 1.18 8.57
CA ILE A 65 2.41 1.28 7.70
C ILE A 65 1.25 1.86 8.48
N LYS A 66 0.65 2.91 7.97
CA LYS A 66 -0.46 3.58 8.62
C LYS A 66 -1.65 3.62 7.69
N ALA A 67 -2.83 3.46 8.26
CA ALA A 67 -4.05 3.57 7.46
C ALA A 67 -4.25 5.02 7.05
N LEU A 68 -4.67 5.22 5.80
CA LEU A 68 -4.86 6.55 5.30
C LEU A 68 -6.34 6.84 5.13
N GLY A 69 -7.20 6.24 5.75
CA GLY A 69 -8.62 6.50 5.63
C GLY A 69 -9.38 5.45 6.38
N ASP A 70 -10.67 5.65 6.47
CA ASP A 70 -11.49 4.74 7.24
C ASP A 70 -11.76 3.44 6.53
N ASP A 71 -11.77 3.46 5.21
CA ASP A 71 -12.12 2.25 4.48
C ASP A 71 -10.91 1.35 4.26
N ALA A 72 -9.78 1.73 4.76
CA ALA A 72 -8.57 0.91 4.70
C ALA A 72 -8.15 0.56 3.27
N ALA A 73 -8.58 1.33 2.32
CA ALA A 73 -8.17 1.08 0.94
C ALA A 73 -6.75 1.53 0.68
N PHE A 74 -6.24 2.43 1.50
CA PHE A 74 -4.89 2.96 1.33
C PHE A 74 -4.13 2.85 2.63
N TYR A 75 -2.85 2.68 2.53
CA TYR A 75 -1.98 2.57 3.69
C TYR A 75 -0.76 3.43 3.48
N LEU A 76 -0.34 4.14 4.54
CA LEU A 76 0.83 5.00 4.44
C LEU A 76 2.06 4.21 4.79
N THR A 77 2.94 4.05 3.84
CA THR A 77 4.28 3.52 4.10
C THR A 77 5.17 4.72 4.33
N GLU A 78 6.39 4.47 4.78
CA GLU A 78 7.36 5.53 4.99
C GLU A 78 7.57 6.34 3.72
N ASN A 79 7.63 5.67 2.60
CA ASN A 79 7.84 6.32 1.32
C ASN A 79 6.67 7.23 0.95
N THR A 80 5.46 6.78 1.16
CA THR A 80 4.28 7.57 0.87
C THR A 80 4.18 8.76 1.81
N GLU A 81 4.52 8.56 3.07
CA GLU A 81 4.49 9.63 4.04
C GLU A 81 5.47 10.73 3.65
N GLU A 82 6.65 10.35 3.21
CA GLU A 82 7.65 11.31 2.77
C GLU A 82 7.16 12.10 1.56
N LEU A 83 6.51 11.41 0.63
CA LEU A 83 5.97 12.05 -0.55
C LEU A 83 4.93 13.10 -0.17
N LEU A 84 4.04 12.75 0.74
CA LEU A 84 3.00 13.67 1.17
C LEU A 84 3.59 14.87 1.91
N THR A 85 4.62 14.63 2.71
CA THR A 85 5.29 15.70 3.42
C THR A 85 5.91 16.69 2.46
N ARG A 86 6.58 16.18 1.44
CA ARG A 86 7.19 17.04 0.44
C ARG A 86 6.14 17.84 -0.33
N TYR A 87 5.05 17.18 -0.66
CA TYR A 87 3.98 17.86 -1.37
C TYR A 87 3.43 19.00 -0.52
N ALA A 88 3.26 18.77 0.77
CA ALA A 88 2.73 19.79 1.67
C ALA A 88 3.64 21.00 1.78
N MET A 89 4.95 20.81 1.53
CA MET A 89 5.90 21.90 1.62
C MET A 89 5.96 22.75 0.36
N LEU A 90 5.32 22.33 -0.71
CA LEU A 90 5.34 23.08 -1.95
C LEU A 90 4.41 24.27 -1.86
N ASP A 91 4.73 25.34 -2.61
CA ASP A 91 3.81 26.47 -2.72
C ASP A 91 2.72 26.11 -3.73
N ASP A 92 1.79 27.02 -3.95
CA ASP A 92 0.67 26.76 -4.84
C ASP A 92 1.12 26.45 -6.26
N TYR A 93 2.14 27.12 -6.69
CA TYR A 93 2.65 26.92 -8.05
C TYR A 93 3.24 25.52 -8.18
N GLY A 94 4.03 25.10 -7.19
CA GLY A 94 4.62 23.78 -7.20
C GLY A 94 3.59 22.68 -7.15
N ARG A 95 2.57 22.86 -6.34
CA ARG A 95 1.48 21.89 -6.25
C ARG A 95 0.72 21.77 -7.56
N HIS A 96 0.51 22.92 -8.22
CA HIS A 96 -0.16 22.91 -9.50
C HIS A 96 0.63 22.10 -10.52
N THR A 97 1.93 22.30 -10.55
CA THR A 97 2.80 21.58 -11.48
C THR A 97 2.78 20.08 -11.21
N ILE A 98 2.91 19.71 -9.94
CA ILE A 98 2.92 18.28 -9.57
C ILE A 98 1.58 17.64 -9.90
N ASN A 99 0.48 18.35 -9.63
CA ASN A 99 -0.83 17.80 -9.91
C ASN A 99 -1.06 17.62 -11.41
N ALA A 100 -0.53 18.53 -12.23
CA ALA A 100 -0.67 18.41 -13.66
C ALA A 100 0.08 17.18 -14.20
N VAL A 101 1.31 16.98 -13.72
CA VAL A 101 2.11 15.83 -14.12
C VAL A 101 1.46 14.54 -13.62
N MET A 102 0.97 14.57 -12.40
CA MET A 102 0.31 13.41 -11.82
C MET A 102 -0.89 12.99 -12.66
N ARG A 103 -1.69 13.95 -13.09
CA ARG A 103 -2.87 13.64 -13.89
C ARG A 103 -2.47 12.97 -15.20
N VAL A 104 -1.45 13.50 -15.85
CA VAL A 104 -0.99 12.94 -17.12
C VAL A 104 -0.50 11.52 -16.93
N GLU A 105 0.31 11.30 -15.90
CA GLU A 105 0.86 9.98 -15.66
C GLU A 105 -0.21 8.99 -15.21
N TYR A 106 -1.15 9.46 -14.41
CA TYR A 106 -2.24 8.60 -13.97
C TYR A 106 -3.05 8.10 -15.17
N GLU A 107 -3.37 9.02 -16.08
CA GLU A 107 -4.14 8.65 -17.27
C GLU A 107 -3.36 7.69 -18.14
N ARG A 108 -2.07 7.94 -18.31
CA ARG A 108 -1.24 7.06 -19.11
C ARG A 108 -1.21 5.65 -18.52
N CYS A 109 -1.04 5.54 -17.22
CA CYS A 109 -0.95 4.25 -16.56
C CYS A 109 -2.27 3.51 -16.54
N THR A 110 -3.37 4.22 -16.35
CA THR A 110 -4.67 3.56 -16.32
C THR A 110 -5.12 3.17 -17.72
N GLU A 111 -4.81 3.97 -18.71
CA GLU A 111 -5.15 3.59 -20.09
C GLU A 111 -4.38 2.38 -20.53
N ALA A 112 -3.11 2.30 -20.15
CA ALA A 112 -2.29 1.16 -20.53
C ALA A 112 -2.80 -0.12 -19.90
N ASN A 113 -3.43 -0.02 -18.74
CA ASN A 113 -3.93 -1.20 -18.06
C ASN A 113 -5.38 -1.51 -18.33
N THR A 114 -6.10 -0.61 -19.01
CA THR A 114 -7.51 -0.83 -19.29
C THR A 114 -7.68 -1.63 -20.55
N PRO A 115 -8.56 -2.59 -20.57
CA PRO A 115 -8.85 -3.32 -21.82
C PRO A 115 -9.52 -2.33 -22.73
N GLU A 116 -9.32 -2.45 -23.94
CA GLU A 116 -9.80 -1.55 -24.79
C GLU A 116 -11.04 -0.93 -24.58
N VAL A 117 -11.68 -1.07 -24.15
CA VAL A 117 -12.81 -0.42 -24.00
C VAL A 117 -12.88 0.77 -23.64
N GLY A 118 -12.52 1.04 -23.61
CA GLY A 118 -12.71 1.87 -23.22
C GLY A 118 -12.94 3.02 -23.12
N HIS A 119 -12.81 2.84 -23.48
CA HIS A 119 -12.92 3.60 -23.56
C HIS A 119 -13.42 4.45 -23.30
N GLY A 120 -13.46 4.31 -23.19
CA GLY A 120 -13.94 4.91 -22.89
C GLY A 120 -14.22 5.88 -22.82
N SER A 121 -14.32 5.72 -23.06
CA SER A 121 -14.62 6.52 -23.04
C SER A 121 -14.90 7.38 -22.60
N VAL A 122 -14.88 7.25 -22.31
CA VAL A 122 -15.13 7.86 -21.92
C VAL A 122 -15.25 8.85 -21.61
N ASN A 123 -15.31 9.03 -21.69
CA ASN A 123 -15.48 9.86 -21.45
C ASN A 123 -15.61 10.71 -20.95
N ILE A 124 -15.71 10.91 -20.89
CA ILE A 124 -15.81 11.55 -20.38
C ILE A 124 -15.85 11.91 -20.05
#